data_efb052051164fd9584fe4c4a444dc242
#
_entry.id   efb052051164fd9584fe4c4a444dc242
#
_cell.length_a   1.000
_cell.length_b   1.000
_cell.length_c   1.000
_cell.angle_alpha   90.00
_cell.angle_beta   90.00
_cell.angle_gamma   90.00
#
_symmetry.space_group_name_H-M   'P 1'
#
loop_
_entity.id
_entity.type
_entity.pdbx_description
1 polymer ?
#
loop_
_entity_poly.entity_id
_entity_poly.type
_entity_poly.pdbx_seq_one_letter_code
_entity_poly.pdbx_strand_id
1 'polypeptide(L)'
;MWTFHGAHGSKCPLSVWNQWRWVYYAAVVCLLFSPVRTDEACPSSCICARDSGTVTCRDGEDAEVPGDIPEWTSTLILRGRNISTLQRGAFMANGTELQVLTLSLSYNGIQVIEPYAFLGLARLHVLDLSHNQLESISARAFHGLVELRSLYLNRSVLPAAAAQLTHALSTQSLPNLHRLELAGNRLRSVPLVRLDIYNLHALVLTNNSIESIGRENVTNFNQQRRMRVYLSLNPFRCNCELEAFYYWLKNSSQCPDAGRLLCSEPEAKRGVPVERLRGEDVDCMNENLEAVSYVFLGIVLALIGVVFLMVLYLNRGGIKRWLNNIREACRDQMEVYHYRYEQDSDPRLANVAV
;
A
#
# COMPACT_ATOMS: atom_id res chain seq x y z
N MET A 1 -29.08 -18.34 -114.47
CA MET A 1 -29.23 -19.38 -113.52
C MET A 1 -28.99 -18.80 -112.13
N TRP A 2 -30.06 -18.43 -111.47
CA TRP A 2 -30.01 -17.59 -110.30
C TRP A 2 -30.64 -18.35 -109.15
N THR A 3 -29.93 -18.41 -108.04
CA THR A 3 -30.53 -18.92 -106.78
C THR A 3 -30.36 -17.86 -105.71
N PHE A 4 -31.47 -17.44 -105.16
CA PHE A 4 -31.62 -16.58 -104.02
C PHE A 4 -31.30 -17.35 -102.72
N HIS A 5 -30.57 -16.75 -101.79
CA HIS A 5 -30.50 -17.22 -100.46
C HIS A 5 -31.08 -16.18 -99.44
N GLY A 6 -31.97 -16.72 -98.60
CA GLY A 6 -32.76 -15.99 -97.72
C GLY A 6 -32.02 -15.43 -96.48
N ALA A 7 -32.65 -14.36 -95.99
CA ALA A 7 -32.15 -13.63 -94.77
C ALA A 7 -32.55 -14.37 -93.50
N HIS A 8 -31.59 -14.63 -92.66
CA HIS A 8 -31.84 -15.08 -91.29
C HIS A 8 -32.13 -13.88 -90.36
N GLY A 9 -33.35 -13.79 -89.81
CA GLY A 9 -33.76 -12.89 -88.78
C GLY A 9 -33.20 -13.34 -87.43
N SER A 10 -32.31 -12.53 -86.81
CA SER A 10 -31.81 -12.73 -85.48
C SER A 10 -32.91 -12.41 -84.44
N LYS A 11 -33.42 -13.47 -83.78
CA LYS A 11 -34.27 -13.31 -82.57
C LYS A 11 -33.38 -12.91 -81.38
N CYS A 12 -33.58 -11.72 -80.82
CA CYS A 12 -33.02 -11.34 -79.52
C CYS A 12 -33.67 -12.18 -78.40
N PRO A 13 -32.97 -12.85 -77.52
CA PRO A 13 -33.53 -13.65 -76.46
C PRO A 13 -34.12 -12.77 -75.35
N LEU A 14 -35.42 -12.85 -75.14
CA LEU A 14 -36.18 -12.23 -74.07
C LEU A 14 -35.70 -12.59 -72.61
N SER A 15 -34.71 -13.48 -72.50
CA SER A 15 -34.14 -13.95 -71.23
C SER A 15 -33.23 -12.92 -70.53
N VAL A 16 -32.59 -12.01 -71.23
CA VAL A 16 -31.64 -11.03 -70.67
C VAL A 16 -32.41 -9.92 -69.92
N TRP A 17 -33.57 -9.51 -70.38
CA TRP A 17 -34.41 -8.49 -69.70
C TRP A 17 -34.96 -8.94 -68.36
N ASN A 18 -35.24 -10.23 -68.18
CA ASN A 18 -35.71 -10.76 -66.90
C ASN A 18 -34.59 -10.86 -65.87
N GLN A 19 -33.34 -11.17 -66.26
CA GLN A 19 -32.18 -11.22 -65.35
C GLN A 19 -31.87 -9.84 -64.76
N TRP A 20 -31.87 -8.78 -65.56
CA TRP A 20 -31.64 -7.43 -65.08
C TRP A 20 -32.75 -6.91 -64.15
N ARG A 21 -34.00 -7.30 -64.36
CA ARG A 21 -35.12 -6.99 -63.43
C ARG A 21 -34.88 -7.62 -62.05
N TRP A 22 -34.46 -8.86 -61.94
CA TRP A 22 -34.17 -9.53 -60.72
C TRP A 22 -32.98 -8.90 -60.00
N VAL A 23 -31.93 -8.52 -60.69
CA VAL A 23 -30.76 -7.79 -60.15
C VAL A 23 -31.19 -6.41 -59.64
N TYR A 24 -32.06 -5.69 -60.37
CA TYR A 24 -32.59 -4.40 -59.93
C TYR A 24 -33.47 -4.53 -58.70
N TYR A 25 -34.38 -5.50 -58.67
CA TYR A 25 -35.19 -5.78 -57.47
C TYR A 25 -34.36 -6.25 -56.31
N ALA A 26 -33.36 -7.08 -56.46
CA ALA A 26 -32.41 -7.48 -55.43
C ALA A 26 -31.62 -6.30 -54.91
N ALA A 27 -31.13 -5.42 -55.77
CA ALA A 27 -30.40 -4.20 -55.36
C ALA A 27 -31.33 -3.23 -54.62
N VAL A 28 -32.57 -3.02 -55.07
CA VAL A 28 -33.55 -2.15 -54.39
C VAL A 28 -33.94 -2.76 -53.06
N VAL A 29 -34.15 -4.06 -52.96
CA VAL A 29 -34.40 -4.77 -51.70
C VAL A 29 -33.20 -4.68 -50.77
N CYS A 30 -31.98 -4.85 -51.23
CA CYS A 30 -30.75 -4.64 -50.44
C CYS A 30 -30.62 -3.20 -49.95
N LEU A 31 -31.02 -2.19 -50.75
CA LEU A 31 -31.03 -0.78 -50.33
C LEU A 31 -32.15 -0.47 -49.34
N LEU A 32 -33.33 -1.13 -49.46
CA LEU A 32 -34.44 -0.95 -48.52
C LEU A 32 -34.29 -1.76 -47.24
N PHE A 33 -33.51 -2.83 -47.23
CA PHE A 33 -33.15 -3.65 -46.08
C PHE A 33 -31.70 -3.49 -45.68
N SER A 34 -30.98 -2.41 -46.11
CA SER A 34 -29.78 -2.00 -45.44
C SER A 34 -30.18 -1.81 -43.98
N PRO A 35 -29.57 -2.53 -43.02
CA PRO A 35 -29.85 -2.28 -41.62
C PRO A 35 -29.57 -0.79 -41.40
N VAL A 36 -30.63 -0.02 -41.16
CA VAL A 36 -30.48 1.32 -40.58
C VAL A 36 -29.62 1.07 -39.37
N ARG A 37 -28.35 1.52 -39.38
CA ARG A 37 -27.60 1.58 -38.17
C ARG A 37 -28.44 2.45 -37.25
N THR A 38 -29.18 1.81 -36.37
CA THR A 38 -29.78 2.50 -35.24
C THR A 38 -28.62 3.21 -34.58
N ASP A 39 -28.64 4.54 -34.63
CA ASP A 39 -27.73 5.30 -33.78
C ASP A 39 -27.89 4.70 -32.40
N GLU A 40 -26.80 4.04 -31.89
CA GLU A 40 -26.83 3.40 -30.59
C GLU A 40 -27.27 4.45 -29.60
N ALA A 41 -28.47 4.27 -29.07
CA ALA A 41 -29.10 5.26 -28.23
C ALA A 41 -28.27 5.41 -26.94
N CYS A 42 -27.97 6.66 -26.61
CA CYS A 42 -27.31 6.95 -25.32
C CYS A 42 -28.24 6.51 -24.17
N PRO A 43 -27.74 5.76 -23.17
CA PRO A 43 -28.56 5.39 -22.01
C PRO A 43 -29.18 6.63 -21.35
N SER A 44 -30.42 6.55 -20.93
CA SER A 44 -31.22 7.70 -20.45
C SER A 44 -30.60 8.42 -19.26
N SER A 45 -29.83 7.72 -18.43
CA SER A 45 -29.11 8.27 -17.28
C SER A 45 -27.70 8.80 -17.62
N CYS A 46 -27.32 8.83 -18.90
CA CYS A 46 -25.97 9.17 -19.34
C CYS A 46 -25.96 10.35 -20.32
N ILE A 47 -24.84 11.01 -20.40
CA ILE A 47 -24.50 12.02 -21.41
C ILE A 47 -23.42 11.40 -22.31
N CYS A 48 -23.71 11.33 -23.60
CA CYS A 48 -22.85 10.73 -24.60
C CYS A 48 -22.23 11.80 -25.49
N ALA A 49 -20.92 11.94 -25.46
CA ALA A 49 -20.15 12.82 -26.31
C ALA A 49 -19.36 11.99 -27.34
N ARG A 50 -19.97 11.78 -28.52
CA ARG A 50 -19.44 10.91 -29.58
C ARG A 50 -18.10 11.38 -30.11
N ASP A 51 -17.92 12.71 -30.26
CA ASP A 51 -16.69 13.30 -30.78
C ASP A 51 -15.45 12.99 -29.93
N SER A 52 -15.65 12.88 -28.59
CA SER A 52 -14.58 12.50 -27.63
C SER A 52 -14.58 11.03 -27.26
N GLY A 53 -15.54 10.24 -27.74
CA GLY A 53 -15.72 8.86 -27.33
C GLY A 53 -16.07 8.69 -25.85
N THR A 54 -16.71 9.73 -25.22
CA THR A 54 -16.93 9.75 -23.77
C THR A 54 -18.39 9.55 -23.43
N VAL A 55 -18.68 8.62 -22.53
CA VAL A 55 -19.99 8.41 -21.93
C VAL A 55 -19.89 8.67 -20.43
N THR A 56 -20.70 9.58 -19.91
CA THR A 56 -20.74 9.96 -18.50
C THR A 56 -22.11 9.73 -17.93
N CYS A 57 -22.22 8.83 -16.95
CA CYS A 57 -23.45 8.50 -16.25
C CYS A 57 -23.34 8.96 -14.79
N ARG A 58 -24.26 9.80 -14.35
CA ARG A 58 -24.31 10.35 -12.99
C ARG A 58 -25.66 10.06 -12.36
N ASP A 59 -25.65 9.95 -11.04
CA ASP A 59 -26.84 9.96 -10.19
C ASP A 59 -28.03 9.16 -10.77
N GLY A 60 -27.93 7.84 -10.81
CA GLY A 60 -29.01 6.94 -11.27
C GLY A 60 -29.65 6.22 -10.08
N GLU A 61 -30.96 5.94 -10.18
CA GLU A 61 -31.66 5.08 -9.21
C GLU A 61 -31.20 3.62 -9.29
N ASP A 62 -30.67 3.21 -10.46
CA ASP A 62 -30.17 1.87 -10.69
C ASP A 62 -28.74 1.75 -10.12
N ALA A 63 -28.59 0.90 -9.11
CA ALA A 63 -27.29 0.57 -8.50
C ALA A 63 -26.45 -0.40 -9.37
N GLU A 64 -26.61 -0.34 -10.69
CA GLU A 64 -25.99 -1.24 -11.65
C GLU A 64 -25.24 -0.49 -12.75
N VAL A 65 -24.35 -1.19 -13.43
CA VAL A 65 -23.69 -0.70 -14.64
C VAL A 65 -24.71 -0.67 -15.79
N PRO A 66 -24.84 0.45 -16.53
CA PRO A 66 -25.77 0.51 -17.68
C PRO A 66 -25.42 -0.56 -18.73
N GLY A 67 -26.45 -1.31 -19.19
CA GLY A 67 -26.26 -2.37 -20.17
C GLY A 67 -26.07 -1.88 -21.61
N ASP A 68 -26.61 -0.69 -21.96
CA ASP A 68 -26.66 -0.19 -23.33
C ASP A 68 -25.58 0.84 -23.61
N ILE A 69 -24.32 0.51 -23.26
CA ILE A 69 -23.17 1.39 -23.52
C ILE A 69 -22.81 1.32 -24.99
N PRO A 70 -22.76 2.47 -25.71
CA PRO A 70 -22.44 2.49 -27.14
C PRO A 70 -21.06 1.87 -27.45
N GLU A 71 -20.95 1.09 -28.52
CA GLU A 71 -19.71 0.40 -28.91
C GLU A 71 -18.54 1.35 -29.18
N TRP A 72 -18.82 2.59 -29.61
CA TRP A 72 -17.80 3.61 -29.84
C TRP A 72 -17.19 4.22 -28.57
N THR A 73 -17.66 3.81 -27.36
CA THR A 73 -17.21 4.37 -26.10
C THR A 73 -15.77 3.98 -25.80
N SER A 74 -14.89 4.98 -25.74
CA SER A 74 -13.48 4.83 -25.32
C SER A 74 -13.26 5.21 -23.87
N THR A 75 -14.09 6.14 -23.35
CA THR A 75 -14.04 6.61 -21.95
C THR A 75 -15.40 6.48 -21.32
N LEU A 76 -15.51 5.67 -20.27
CA LEU A 76 -16.73 5.48 -19.49
C LEU A 76 -16.55 6.02 -18.07
N ILE A 77 -17.43 6.94 -17.66
CA ILE A 77 -17.42 7.56 -16.34
C ILE A 77 -18.76 7.28 -15.66
N LEU A 78 -18.73 6.47 -14.61
CA LEU A 78 -19.87 6.20 -13.73
C LEU A 78 -19.61 6.82 -12.37
N ARG A 79 -20.50 7.67 -11.87
CA ARG A 79 -20.32 8.37 -10.60
C ARG A 79 -21.65 8.58 -9.88
N GLY A 80 -21.67 8.35 -8.55
CA GLY A 80 -22.84 8.62 -7.71
C GLY A 80 -23.98 7.61 -7.91
N ARG A 81 -23.72 6.40 -8.42
CA ARG A 81 -24.75 5.39 -8.72
C ARG A 81 -25.00 4.39 -7.59
N ASN A 82 -24.31 4.52 -6.44
CA ASN A 82 -24.45 3.62 -5.28
C ASN A 82 -24.24 2.13 -5.60
N ILE A 83 -23.32 1.83 -6.50
CA ILE A 83 -22.98 0.44 -6.90
C ILE A 83 -22.23 -0.22 -5.74
N SER A 84 -22.93 -0.92 -4.84
CA SER A 84 -22.29 -1.54 -3.68
C SER A 84 -21.39 -2.73 -4.03
N THR A 85 -21.77 -3.48 -5.07
CA THR A 85 -21.06 -4.70 -5.49
C THR A 85 -20.86 -4.70 -7.00
N LEU A 86 -19.58 -4.84 -7.41
CA LEU A 86 -19.26 -5.16 -8.80
C LEU A 86 -19.29 -6.67 -8.99
N GLN A 87 -20.36 -7.13 -9.61
CA GLN A 87 -20.61 -8.54 -9.88
C GLN A 87 -19.71 -9.06 -11.02
N ARG A 88 -19.59 -10.38 -11.11
CA ARG A 88 -18.90 -11.02 -12.23
C ARG A 88 -19.44 -10.57 -13.57
N GLY A 89 -18.56 -10.08 -14.45
CA GLY A 89 -18.92 -9.65 -15.80
C GLY A 89 -19.83 -8.43 -15.86
N ALA A 90 -19.80 -7.56 -14.85
CA ALA A 90 -20.63 -6.35 -14.79
C ALA A 90 -20.51 -5.43 -16.02
N PHE A 91 -19.48 -5.61 -16.84
CA PHE A 91 -19.23 -4.84 -18.08
C PHE A 91 -19.39 -5.68 -19.35
N MET A 92 -20.04 -6.83 -19.27
CA MET A 92 -20.36 -7.65 -20.44
C MET A 92 -21.79 -7.35 -20.90
N ALA A 93 -21.94 -6.42 -21.83
CA ALA A 93 -23.22 -6.15 -22.45
C ALA A 93 -23.53 -7.21 -23.54
N ASN A 94 -24.61 -7.98 -23.40
CA ASN A 94 -25.06 -8.98 -24.39
C ASN A 94 -23.97 -9.97 -24.86
N GLY A 95 -22.97 -10.25 -24.02
CA GLY A 95 -21.85 -11.14 -24.36
C GLY A 95 -20.76 -10.53 -25.25
N THR A 96 -20.84 -9.23 -25.56
CA THR A 96 -19.83 -8.49 -26.33
C THR A 96 -18.84 -7.76 -25.42
N GLU A 97 -17.58 -7.68 -25.86
CA GLU A 97 -16.54 -6.91 -25.16
C GLU A 97 -16.67 -5.43 -25.48
N LEU A 98 -16.59 -4.59 -24.46
CA LEU A 98 -16.57 -3.14 -24.62
C LEU A 98 -15.16 -2.66 -25.03
N GLN A 99 -15.10 -1.73 -25.97
CA GLN A 99 -13.83 -1.14 -26.46
C GLN A 99 -13.31 0.00 -25.56
N VAL A 100 -13.71 0.00 -24.28
CA VAL A 100 -13.36 1.05 -23.31
C VAL A 100 -11.88 1.00 -22.96
N LEU A 101 -11.19 2.15 -23.10
CA LEU A 101 -9.79 2.35 -22.75
C LEU A 101 -9.64 2.96 -21.35
N THR A 102 -10.60 3.80 -20.94
CA THR A 102 -10.61 4.47 -19.63
C THR A 102 -11.94 4.25 -18.94
N LEU A 103 -11.91 3.69 -17.74
CA LEU A 103 -13.07 3.48 -16.89
C LEU A 103 -12.88 4.20 -15.55
N SER A 104 -13.78 5.13 -15.24
CA SER A 104 -13.85 5.75 -13.91
C SER A 104 -15.11 5.29 -13.19
N LEU A 105 -14.90 4.68 -12.02
CA LEU A 105 -15.92 4.23 -11.08
C LEU A 105 -15.78 4.94 -9.74
N SER A 106 -15.19 6.13 -9.74
CA SER A 106 -14.97 6.89 -8.51
C SER A 106 -16.27 7.40 -7.91
N TYR A 107 -16.34 7.42 -6.56
CA TYR A 107 -17.50 7.91 -5.79
C TYR A 107 -18.80 7.13 -6.03
N ASN A 108 -18.76 5.80 -6.10
CA ASN A 108 -19.93 4.95 -6.25
C ASN A 108 -20.31 4.16 -4.99
N GLY A 109 -19.53 4.28 -3.90
CA GLY A 109 -19.79 3.50 -2.68
C GLY A 109 -19.52 2.00 -2.84
N ILE A 110 -18.62 1.61 -3.76
CA ILE A 110 -18.32 0.20 -4.03
C ILE A 110 -17.66 -0.41 -2.79
N GLN A 111 -18.24 -1.51 -2.29
CA GLN A 111 -17.77 -2.25 -1.13
C GLN A 111 -17.14 -3.60 -1.51
N VAL A 112 -17.67 -4.26 -2.52
CA VAL A 112 -17.26 -5.61 -2.93
C VAL A 112 -16.90 -5.65 -4.41
N ILE A 113 -15.75 -6.25 -4.74
CA ILE A 113 -15.36 -6.58 -6.11
C ILE A 113 -15.26 -8.11 -6.22
N GLU A 114 -16.21 -8.69 -6.95
CA GLU A 114 -16.30 -10.13 -7.18
C GLU A 114 -15.21 -10.65 -8.14
N PRO A 115 -14.98 -11.98 -8.17
CA PRO A 115 -14.09 -12.57 -9.16
C PRO A 115 -14.55 -12.25 -10.59
N TYR A 116 -13.61 -11.84 -11.44
CA TYR A 116 -13.90 -11.54 -12.86
C TYR A 116 -14.88 -10.39 -13.08
N ALA A 117 -14.95 -9.42 -12.17
CA ALA A 117 -15.86 -8.28 -12.27
C ALA A 117 -15.65 -7.44 -13.54
N PHE A 118 -14.42 -7.36 -14.02
CA PHE A 118 -14.03 -6.56 -15.19
C PHE A 118 -13.92 -7.38 -16.49
N LEU A 119 -14.52 -8.57 -16.56
CA LEU A 119 -14.60 -9.30 -17.83
C LEU A 119 -15.28 -8.43 -18.88
N GLY A 120 -14.83 -8.53 -20.13
CA GLY A 120 -15.31 -7.69 -21.23
C GLY A 120 -14.55 -6.38 -21.43
N LEU A 121 -13.52 -6.10 -20.60
CA LEU A 121 -12.70 -4.89 -20.67
C LEU A 121 -11.21 -5.20 -20.95
N ALA A 122 -10.93 -6.14 -21.85
CA ALA A 122 -9.58 -6.60 -22.14
C ALA A 122 -8.62 -5.47 -22.61
N ARG A 123 -9.17 -4.42 -23.27
CA ARG A 123 -8.42 -3.26 -23.76
C ARG A 123 -8.30 -2.11 -22.78
N LEU A 124 -8.76 -2.27 -21.53
CA LEU A 124 -8.73 -1.19 -20.55
C LEU A 124 -7.31 -0.81 -20.18
N HIS A 125 -6.96 0.47 -20.32
CA HIS A 125 -5.66 1.04 -19.95
C HIS A 125 -5.68 1.73 -18.59
N VAL A 126 -6.79 2.37 -18.26
CA VAL A 126 -6.94 3.17 -17.04
C VAL A 126 -8.19 2.76 -16.28
N LEU A 127 -8.04 2.36 -15.01
CA LEU A 127 -9.13 2.06 -14.10
C LEU A 127 -9.03 2.95 -12.86
N ASP A 128 -10.08 3.75 -12.62
CA ASP A 128 -10.19 4.58 -11.42
C ASP A 128 -11.32 4.07 -10.52
N LEU A 129 -10.93 3.53 -9.36
CA LEU A 129 -11.79 3.06 -8.28
C LEU A 129 -11.66 3.95 -7.03
N SER A 130 -11.10 5.14 -7.15
CA SER A 130 -10.85 6.05 -6.03
C SER A 130 -12.15 6.49 -5.34
N HIS A 131 -12.06 6.84 -4.06
CA HIS A 131 -13.19 7.32 -3.26
C HIS A 131 -14.38 6.35 -3.18
N ASN A 132 -14.09 5.06 -3.03
CA ASN A 132 -15.04 4.01 -2.72
C ASN A 132 -14.85 3.51 -1.27
N GLN A 133 -15.46 2.40 -0.90
CA GLN A 133 -15.42 1.82 0.45
C GLN A 133 -15.15 0.32 0.38
N LEU A 134 -14.08 -0.08 -0.31
CA LEU A 134 -13.77 -1.48 -0.57
C LEU A 134 -13.49 -2.25 0.73
N GLU A 135 -14.39 -3.14 1.09
CA GLU A 135 -14.33 -4.05 2.23
C GLU A 135 -13.82 -5.44 1.81
N SER A 136 -14.12 -5.82 0.56
CA SER A 136 -13.70 -7.10 0.00
C SER A 136 -13.28 -6.99 -1.45
N ILE A 137 -12.10 -7.55 -1.76
CA ILE A 137 -11.55 -7.62 -3.13
C ILE A 137 -11.14 -9.06 -3.39
N SER A 138 -11.79 -9.72 -4.33
CA SER A 138 -11.43 -11.09 -4.71
C SER A 138 -10.03 -11.15 -5.30
N ALA A 139 -9.30 -12.25 -5.06
CA ALA A 139 -8.00 -12.50 -5.67
C ALA A 139 -8.03 -12.50 -7.21
N ARG A 140 -9.18 -12.75 -7.83
CA ARG A 140 -9.39 -12.70 -9.29
C ARG A 140 -10.25 -11.52 -9.74
N ALA A 141 -10.35 -10.47 -8.90
CA ALA A 141 -11.15 -9.27 -9.20
C ALA A 141 -10.73 -8.62 -10.52
N PHE A 142 -9.44 -8.43 -10.72
CA PHE A 142 -8.86 -7.75 -11.89
C PHE A 142 -8.46 -8.70 -13.03
N HIS A 143 -8.87 -9.97 -12.97
CA HIS A 143 -8.51 -10.94 -14.00
C HIS A 143 -9.16 -10.57 -15.35
N GLY A 144 -8.36 -10.59 -16.42
CA GLY A 144 -8.77 -10.18 -17.77
C GLY A 144 -8.35 -8.77 -18.17
N LEU A 145 -7.87 -7.94 -17.24
CA LEU A 145 -7.37 -6.58 -17.52
C LEU A 145 -5.92 -6.61 -18.04
N VAL A 146 -5.69 -7.32 -19.14
CA VAL A 146 -4.35 -7.61 -19.66
C VAL A 146 -3.60 -6.38 -20.15
N GLU A 147 -4.31 -5.33 -20.60
CA GLU A 147 -3.71 -4.08 -21.10
C GLU A 147 -3.70 -2.95 -20.04
N LEU A 148 -4.13 -3.23 -18.80
CA LEU A 148 -4.21 -2.20 -17.77
C LEU A 148 -2.83 -1.64 -17.41
N ARG A 149 -2.69 -0.32 -17.55
CA ARG A 149 -1.44 0.42 -17.26
C ARG A 149 -1.53 1.25 -15.99
N SER A 150 -2.70 1.78 -15.66
CA SER A 150 -2.90 2.64 -14.49
C SER A 150 -4.10 2.21 -13.68
N LEU A 151 -3.86 1.94 -12.39
CA LEU A 151 -4.89 1.60 -11.40
C LEU A 151 -4.88 2.63 -10.27
N TYR A 152 -6.02 3.29 -10.06
CA TYR A 152 -6.21 4.28 -9.00
C TYR A 152 -7.18 3.70 -7.95
N LEU A 153 -6.70 3.60 -6.72
CA LEU A 153 -7.41 3.10 -5.54
C LEU A 153 -7.28 4.10 -4.38
N ASN A 154 -7.20 5.41 -4.69
CA ASN A 154 -7.02 6.44 -3.66
C ASN A 154 -8.26 6.56 -2.78
N ARG A 155 -8.08 6.55 -1.44
CA ARG A 155 -9.17 6.66 -0.45
C ARG A 155 -10.30 5.66 -0.70
N SER A 156 -9.95 4.43 -1.04
CA SER A 156 -10.91 3.42 -1.47
C SER A 156 -10.82 2.12 -0.67
N VAL A 157 -9.64 1.72 -0.23
CA VAL A 157 -9.38 0.43 0.40
C VAL A 157 -9.51 0.54 1.91
N LEU A 158 -10.49 -0.16 2.49
CA LEU A 158 -10.64 -0.28 3.94
C LEU A 158 -9.66 -1.30 4.53
N PRO A 159 -9.36 -1.25 5.83
CA PRO A 159 -8.42 -2.17 6.47
C PRO A 159 -8.72 -3.66 6.25
N ALA A 160 -10.00 -4.03 6.15
CA ALA A 160 -10.43 -5.41 5.90
C ALA A 160 -9.98 -5.91 4.51
N ALA A 161 -10.02 -5.05 3.49
CA ALA A 161 -9.59 -5.38 2.13
C ALA A 161 -8.08 -5.26 1.91
N ALA A 162 -7.35 -4.56 2.77
CA ALA A 162 -5.91 -4.30 2.59
C ALA A 162 -5.09 -5.59 2.48
N ALA A 163 -5.40 -6.62 3.28
CA ALA A 163 -4.74 -7.92 3.21
C ALA A 163 -5.05 -8.69 1.92
N GLN A 164 -6.25 -8.50 1.36
CA GLN A 164 -6.69 -9.16 0.13
C GLN A 164 -6.09 -8.50 -1.12
N LEU A 165 -5.72 -7.22 -1.01
CA LEU A 165 -5.18 -6.42 -2.10
C LEU A 165 -3.91 -7.04 -2.69
N THR A 166 -3.02 -7.58 -1.86
CA THR A 166 -1.78 -8.25 -2.30
C THR A 166 -2.07 -9.41 -3.27
N HIS A 167 -3.12 -10.18 -3.01
CA HIS A 167 -3.51 -11.30 -3.88
C HIS A 167 -4.25 -10.83 -5.14
N ALA A 168 -5.05 -9.77 -5.03
CA ALA A 168 -5.79 -9.20 -6.15
C ALA A 168 -4.87 -8.52 -7.17
N LEU A 169 -3.79 -7.90 -6.71
CA LEU A 169 -2.75 -7.26 -7.53
C LEU A 169 -1.70 -8.27 -8.04
N SER A 170 -2.09 -9.49 -8.35
CA SER A 170 -1.14 -10.48 -8.90
C SER A 170 -0.76 -10.15 -10.35
N THR A 171 0.46 -10.53 -10.76
CA THR A 171 0.92 -10.34 -12.15
C THR A 171 0.12 -11.13 -13.18
N GLN A 172 -0.50 -12.23 -12.77
CA GLN A 172 -1.41 -12.97 -13.65
C GLN A 172 -2.64 -12.15 -14.01
N SER A 173 -3.04 -11.25 -13.10
CA SER A 173 -4.20 -10.37 -13.32
C SER A 173 -3.83 -9.07 -14.03
N LEU A 174 -2.65 -8.51 -13.75
CA LEU A 174 -2.21 -7.17 -14.17
C LEU A 174 -0.78 -7.18 -14.73
N PRO A 175 -0.51 -7.86 -15.84
CA PRO A 175 0.86 -8.04 -16.36
C PRO A 175 1.52 -6.73 -16.84
N ASN A 176 0.72 -5.75 -17.27
CA ASN A 176 1.20 -4.49 -17.86
C ASN A 176 1.00 -3.27 -16.95
N LEU A 177 0.87 -3.47 -15.63
CA LEU A 177 0.66 -2.36 -14.71
C LEU A 177 1.92 -1.50 -14.57
N HIS A 178 1.80 -0.19 -14.89
CA HIS A 178 2.88 0.78 -14.82
C HIS A 178 2.70 1.80 -13.69
N ARG A 179 1.45 2.08 -13.30
CA ARG A 179 1.11 3.05 -12.26
C ARG A 179 0.08 2.48 -11.31
N LEU A 180 0.42 2.49 -10.01
CA LEU A 180 -0.48 2.10 -8.93
C LEU A 180 -0.57 3.24 -7.91
N GLU A 181 -1.80 3.74 -7.68
CA GLU A 181 -2.06 4.76 -6.67
C GLU A 181 -2.94 4.23 -5.54
N LEU A 182 -2.43 4.35 -4.33
CA LEU A 182 -3.04 3.85 -3.09
C LEU A 182 -3.02 4.93 -2.00
N ALA A 183 -3.08 6.21 -2.39
CA ALA A 183 -3.03 7.30 -1.42
C ALA A 183 -4.26 7.31 -0.48
N GLY A 184 -4.04 7.57 0.80
CA GLY A 184 -5.12 7.79 1.77
C GLY A 184 -5.90 6.55 2.23
N ASN A 185 -5.30 5.36 2.19
CA ASN A 185 -5.97 4.09 2.50
C ASN A 185 -5.68 3.54 3.91
N ARG A 186 -4.96 4.25 4.75
CA ARG A 186 -4.54 3.79 6.09
C ARG A 186 -3.74 2.49 6.06
N LEU A 187 -3.01 2.23 4.98
CA LEU A 187 -2.12 1.07 4.84
C LEU A 187 -0.97 1.17 5.85
N ARG A 188 -0.66 0.08 6.53
CA ARG A 188 0.45 -0.01 7.49
C ARG A 188 1.75 -0.51 6.88
N SER A 189 1.67 -1.12 5.72
CA SER A 189 2.82 -1.66 4.97
C SER A 189 2.61 -1.52 3.47
N VAL A 190 3.67 -1.72 2.70
CA VAL A 190 3.60 -1.79 1.23
C VAL A 190 2.83 -3.06 0.84
N PRO A 191 1.74 -2.97 0.07
CA PRO A 191 0.85 -4.12 -0.20
C PRO A 191 1.37 -5.06 -1.29
N LEU A 192 2.58 -4.88 -1.79
CA LEU A 192 3.17 -5.68 -2.86
C LEU A 192 4.37 -6.45 -2.32
N VAL A 193 4.29 -7.77 -2.29
CA VAL A 193 5.36 -8.65 -1.78
C VAL A 193 6.50 -8.77 -2.79
N ARG A 194 6.18 -8.80 -4.08
CA ARG A 194 7.16 -8.95 -5.16
C ARG A 194 6.98 -7.87 -6.21
N LEU A 195 7.65 -6.75 -6.00
CA LEU A 195 7.66 -5.64 -6.96
C LEU A 195 8.46 -5.94 -8.23
N ASP A 196 9.41 -6.87 -8.15
CA ASP A 196 10.31 -7.28 -9.24
C ASP A 196 9.58 -7.85 -10.46
N ILE A 197 8.39 -8.38 -10.26
CA ILE A 197 7.57 -8.98 -11.32
C ILE A 197 6.69 -7.99 -12.08
N TYR A 198 6.58 -6.74 -11.59
CA TYR A 198 5.84 -5.67 -12.26
C TYR A 198 6.80 -4.72 -12.99
N ASN A 199 6.34 -4.09 -14.05
CA ASN A 199 7.08 -3.00 -14.69
C ASN A 199 6.55 -1.63 -14.21
N LEU A 200 6.50 -1.44 -12.88
CA LEU A 200 5.99 -0.22 -12.28
C LEU A 200 6.93 0.96 -12.52
N HIS A 201 6.35 2.07 -12.98
CA HIS A 201 7.01 3.37 -13.10
C HIS A 201 6.64 4.31 -11.95
N ALA A 202 5.46 4.14 -11.36
CA ALA A 202 5.01 4.93 -10.22
C ALA A 202 4.21 4.09 -9.22
N LEU A 203 4.61 4.17 -7.95
CA LEU A 203 3.90 3.63 -6.79
C LEU A 203 3.61 4.78 -5.82
N VAL A 204 2.33 5.12 -5.64
CA VAL A 204 1.91 6.23 -4.77
C VAL A 204 1.27 5.69 -3.50
N LEU A 205 1.95 5.88 -2.37
CA LEU A 205 1.55 5.44 -1.03
C LEU A 205 1.42 6.61 -0.04
N THR A 206 1.22 7.83 -0.57
CA THR A 206 1.11 9.02 0.26
C THR A 206 -0.11 8.99 1.17
N ASN A 207 -0.03 9.67 2.33
CA ASN A 207 -1.15 9.78 3.27
C ASN A 207 -1.72 8.41 3.69
N ASN A 208 -0.84 7.51 4.12
CA ASN A 208 -1.18 6.22 4.70
C ASN A 208 -0.73 6.14 6.17
N SER A 209 -0.69 4.94 6.75
CA SER A 209 -0.26 4.69 8.12
C SER A 209 1.02 3.84 8.16
N ILE A 210 1.92 4.06 7.19
CA ILE A 210 3.18 3.30 7.08
C ILE A 210 4.18 3.89 8.07
N GLU A 211 4.57 3.07 9.04
CA GLU A 211 5.49 3.46 10.10
C GLU A 211 6.95 3.13 9.77
N SER A 212 7.18 2.08 8.96
CA SER A 212 8.52 1.66 8.52
C SER A 212 8.47 1.03 7.12
N ILE A 213 9.60 1.07 6.44
CA ILE A 213 9.82 0.35 5.17
C ILE A 213 10.91 -0.69 5.42
N GLY A 214 10.50 -1.93 5.48
CA GLY A 214 11.40 -3.05 5.76
C GLY A 214 12.46 -3.26 4.66
N ARG A 215 13.55 -3.93 5.03
CA ARG A 215 14.70 -4.23 4.15
C ARG A 215 14.29 -4.94 2.86
N GLU A 216 13.29 -5.82 2.92
CA GLU A 216 12.77 -6.51 1.75
C GLU A 216 12.17 -5.54 0.72
N ASN A 217 11.35 -4.57 1.17
CA ASN A 217 10.79 -3.55 0.28
C ASN A 217 11.86 -2.67 -0.35
N VAL A 218 12.90 -2.30 0.43
CA VAL A 218 14.05 -1.55 -0.08
C VAL A 218 14.78 -2.33 -1.16
N THR A 219 14.98 -3.64 -0.97
CA THR A 219 15.59 -4.51 -1.97
C THR A 219 14.77 -4.54 -3.27
N ASN A 220 13.43 -4.67 -3.13
CA ASN A 220 12.51 -4.65 -4.26
C ASN A 220 12.54 -3.28 -5.01
N PHE A 221 12.63 -2.16 -4.28
CA PHE A 221 12.76 -0.83 -4.90
C PHE A 221 14.07 -0.70 -5.69
N ASN A 222 15.19 -1.19 -5.16
CA ASN A 222 16.48 -1.18 -5.83
C ASN A 222 16.49 -1.99 -7.13
N GLN A 223 15.74 -3.07 -7.21
CA GLN A 223 15.59 -3.88 -8.42
C GLN A 223 14.84 -3.12 -9.52
N GLN A 224 13.91 -2.25 -9.13
CA GLN A 224 13.07 -1.44 -10.01
C GLN A 224 13.60 0.00 -10.19
N ARG A 225 14.80 0.17 -10.71
CA ARG A 225 15.49 1.48 -10.79
C ARG A 225 14.70 2.62 -11.44
N ARG A 226 13.75 2.30 -12.32
CA ARG A 226 12.90 3.30 -13.01
C ARG A 226 11.66 3.69 -12.21
N MET A 227 11.31 2.92 -11.19
CA MET A 227 10.12 3.17 -10.38
C MET A 227 10.31 4.38 -9.48
N ARG A 228 9.30 5.25 -9.44
CA ARG A 228 9.18 6.36 -8.50
C ARG A 228 8.23 5.96 -7.38
N VAL A 229 8.65 6.11 -6.14
CA VAL A 229 7.88 5.77 -4.94
C VAL A 229 7.55 7.06 -4.18
N TYR A 230 6.28 7.33 -3.93
CA TYR A 230 5.81 8.50 -3.20
C TYR A 230 5.29 8.07 -1.83
N LEU A 231 5.84 8.63 -0.76
CA LEU A 231 5.64 8.17 0.61
C LEU A 231 5.31 9.29 1.61
N SER A 232 5.16 10.56 1.16
CA SER A 232 4.85 11.67 2.06
C SER A 232 3.56 11.46 2.85
N LEU A 233 3.43 12.13 4.00
CA LEU A 233 2.29 12.03 4.91
C LEU A 233 2.07 10.61 5.47
N ASN A 234 3.14 9.89 5.76
CA ASN A 234 3.14 8.65 6.52
C ASN A 234 3.83 8.88 7.88
N PRO A 235 3.39 8.20 8.96
CA PRO A 235 3.92 8.39 10.31
C PRO A 235 5.17 7.52 10.55
N PHE A 236 6.31 7.89 9.96
CA PHE A 236 7.54 7.10 10.09
C PHE A 236 8.08 7.07 11.52
N ARG A 237 8.43 5.86 12.00
CA ARG A 237 9.22 5.66 13.21
C ARG A 237 10.70 5.79 12.89
N CYS A 238 11.33 6.82 13.47
CA CYS A 238 12.76 7.10 13.23
C CYS A 238 13.62 6.46 14.31
N ASN A 239 13.61 5.14 14.35
CA ASN A 239 14.45 4.28 15.15
C ASN A 239 15.32 3.40 14.23
N CYS A 240 16.00 2.41 14.80
CA CYS A 240 16.88 1.52 14.05
C CYS A 240 16.16 0.64 12.99
N GLU A 241 14.84 0.43 13.09
CA GLU A 241 14.08 -0.28 12.05
C GLU A 241 14.06 0.47 10.71
N LEU A 242 14.31 1.80 10.75
CA LEU A 242 14.33 2.65 9.55
C LEU A 242 15.69 2.59 8.81
N GLU A 243 16.72 1.95 9.37
CA GLU A 243 18.10 1.97 8.87
C GLU A 243 18.19 1.71 7.35
N ALA A 244 17.66 0.59 6.88
CA ALA A 244 17.73 0.21 5.47
C ALA A 244 17.06 1.24 4.55
N PHE A 245 15.91 1.77 4.97
CA PHE A 245 15.18 2.78 4.23
C PHE A 245 15.88 4.14 4.24
N TYR A 246 16.48 4.55 5.37
CA TYR A 246 17.27 5.76 5.48
C TYR A 246 18.46 5.77 4.51
N TYR A 247 19.25 4.69 4.47
CA TYR A 247 20.36 4.60 3.53
C TYR A 247 19.89 4.52 2.07
N TRP A 248 18.75 3.90 1.81
CA TRP A 248 18.15 3.92 0.47
C TRP A 248 17.76 5.34 0.04
N LEU A 249 17.13 6.12 0.90
CA LEU A 249 16.79 7.53 0.61
C LEU A 249 18.02 8.38 0.32
N LYS A 250 19.12 8.16 1.04
CA LYS A 250 20.40 8.88 0.82
C LYS A 250 21.05 8.55 -0.52
N ASN A 251 20.91 7.33 -0.99
CA ASN A 251 21.63 6.80 -2.15
C ASN A 251 20.75 6.70 -3.41
N SER A 252 19.45 6.95 -3.34
CA SER A 252 18.50 6.77 -4.43
C SER A 252 17.71 8.05 -4.73
N SER A 253 17.48 8.30 -6.02
CA SER A 253 16.58 9.37 -6.49
C SER A 253 15.16 8.88 -6.76
N GLN A 254 14.82 7.65 -6.33
CA GLN A 254 13.54 7.02 -6.61
C GLN A 254 12.37 7.57 -5.78
N CYS A 255 12.64 8.33 -4.69
CA CYS A 255 11.63 8.96 -3.85
C CYS A 255 11.59 10.48 -4.10
N PRO A 256 10.74 10.99 -5.02
CA PRO A 256 10.72 12.41 -5.35
C PRO A 256 10.24 13.31 -4.23
N ASP A 257 9.51 12.76 -3.26
CA ASP A 257 8.98 13.46 -2.10
C ASP A 257 9.77 13.19 -0.79
N ALA A 258 11.02 12.68 -0.90
CA ALA A 258 11.89 12.35 0.24
C ALA A 258 12.02 13.50 1.24
N GLY A 259 12.18 14.74 0.78
CA GLY A 259 12.27 15.92 1.66
C GLY A 259 11.00 16.24 2.45
N ARG A 260 9.89 15.55 2.18
CA ARG A 260 8.60 15.69 2.89
C ARG A 260 8.32 14.54 3.86
N LEU A 261 9.23 13.58 3.97
CA LEU A 261 9.09 12.45 4.90
C LEU A 261 9.49 12.92 6.30
N LEU A 262 8.57 12.83 7.24
CA LEU A 262 8.76 13.32 8.60
C LEU A 262 8.70 12.16 9.61
N CYS A 263 9.53 12.26 10.65
CA CYS A 263 9.44 11.38 11.80
C CYS A 263 8.17 11.68 12.61
N SER A 264 7.43 10.65 13.01
CA SER A 264 6.34 10.72 13.97
C SER A 264 6.76 10.27 15.37
N GLU A 265 7.69 9.33 15.44
CA GLU A 265 8.25 8.74 16.66
C GLU A 265 9.76 8.56 16.51
N PRO A 266 10.53 8.55 17.62
CA PRO A 266 10.14 8.92 18.99
C PRO A 266 9.83 10.42 19.11
N GLU A 267 9.21 10.82 20.25
CA GLU A 267 8.82 12.23 20.50
C GLU A 267 9.97 13.22 20.30
N ALA A 268 11.16 12.84 20.69
CA ALA A 268 12.37 13.68 20.53
C ALA A 268 12.73 13.98 19.07
N LYS A 269 12.26 13.17 18.11
CA LYS A 269 12.53 13.33 16.67
C LYS A 269 11.28 13.74 15.89
N ARG A 270 10.13 13.93 16.55
CA ARG A 270 8.86 14.28 15.88
C ARG A 270 9.00 15.53 15.02
N GLY A 271 8.55 15.45 13.77
CA GLY A 271 8.60 16.52 12.79
C GLY A 271 9.99 16.73 12.14
N VAL A 272 11.00 15.96 12.52
CA VAL A 272 12.30 16.00 11.86
C VAL A 272 12.20 15.31 10.50
N PRO A 273 12.67 15.93 9.40
CA PRO A 273 12.77 15.25 8.11
C PRO A 273 13.68 14.03 8.17
N VAL A 274 13.24 12.90 7.63
CA VAL A 274 14.01 11.65 7.61
C VAL A 274 15.40 11.85 6.98
N GLU A 275 15.50 12.66 5.93
CA GLU A 275 16.76 12.98 5.27
C GLU A 275 17.77 13.71 6.17
N ARG A 276 17.30 14.40 7.23
CA ARG A 276 18.17 15.15 8.17
C ARG A 276 18.65 14.32 9.35
N LEU A 277 18.17 13.09 9.49
CA LEU A 277 18.68 12.17 10.51
C LEU A 277 20.16 11.88 10.28
N ARG A 278 20.86 11.56 11.38
CA ARG A 278 22.22 11.05 11.35
C ARG A 278 22.21 9.54 11.30
N GLY A 279 23.29 8.91 10.82
CA GLY A 279 23.43 7.45 10.83
C GLY A 279 23.27 6.86 12.24
N GLU A 280 23.77 7.55 13.26
CA GLU A 280 23.65 7.17 14.69
C GLU A 280 22.19 7.07 15.16
N ASP A 281 21.28 7.85 14.56
CA ASP A 281 19.86 7.88 14.92
C ASP A 281 19.09 6.63 14.48
N VAL A 282 19.64 5.90 13.53
CA VAL A 282 19.02 4.72 12.91
C VAL A 282 19.87 3.46 13.02
N ASP A 283 20.98 3.52 13.76
CA ASP A 283 21.90 2.40 13.97
C ASP A 283 21.40 1.48 15.08
N CYS A 284 21.03 0.24 14.71
CA CYS A 284 20.61 -0.80 15.65
C CYS A 284 21.75 -1.34 16.53
N MET A 285 23.01 -1.19 16.12
CA MET A 285 24.14 -1.73 16.89
C MET A 285 24.32 -0.99 18.20
N ASN A 286 24.01 0.31 18.23
CA ASN A 286 24.22 1.15 19.41
C ASN A 286 23.22 0.81 20.54
N GLU A 287 21.94 0.57 20.23
CA GLU A 287 20.94 0.17 21.23
C GLU A 287 21.24 -1.23 21.82
N ASN A 288 21.70 -2.17 21.00
CA ASN A 288 22.06 -3.50 21.47
C ASN A 288 23.36 -3.51 22.30
N LEU A 289 24.32 -2.63 21.96
CA LEU A 289 25.59 -2.53 22.70
C LEU A 289 25.37 -2.00 24.11
N GLU A 290 24.49 -1.01 24.31
CA GLU A 290 24.14 -0.50 25.63
C GLU A 290 23.49 -1.60 26.50
N ALA A 291 22.51 -2.31 25.99
CA ALA A 291 21.84 -3.38 26.73
C ALA A 291 22.80 -4.52 27.11
N VAL A 292 23.66 -4.94 26.18
CA VAL A 292 24.68 -5.97 26.44
C VAL A 292 25.70 -5.49 27.46
N SER A 293 26.12 -4.18 27.43
CA SER A 293 27.03 -3.59 28.37
C SER A 293 26.50 -3.62 29.80
N TYR A 294 25.21 -3.29 30.02
CA TYR A 294 24.62 -3.34 31.36
C TYR A 294 24.49 -4.78 31.90
N VAL A 295 24.15 -5.74 31.06
CA VAL A 295 24.09 -7.16 31.43
C VAL A 295 25.50 -7.65 31.81
N PHE A 296 26.51 -7.35 31.00
CA PHE A 296 27.91 -7.71 31.30
C PHE A 296 28.40 -7.07 32.60
N LEU A 297 28.12 -5.79 32.81
CA LEU A 297 28.46 -5.08 34.05
C LEU A 297 27.78 -5.75 35.27
N GLY A 298 26.51 -6.14 35.16
CA GLY A 298 25.79 -6.85 36.20
C GLY A 298 26.42 -8.21 36.55
N ILE A 299 26.84 -8.98 35.56
CA ILE A 299 27.55 -10.26 35.77
C ILE A 299 28.88 -10.05 36.46
N VAL A 300 29.66 -9.07 36.02
CA VAL A 300 30.95 -8.75 36.66
C VAL A 300 30.81 -8.35 38.11
N LEU A 301 29.82 -7.47 38.43
CA LEU A 301 29.54 -7.08 39.82
C LEU A 301 29.05 -8.25 40.65
N ALA A 302 28.25 -9.16 40.13
CA ALA A 302 27.84 -10.37 40.81
C ALA A 302 29.00 -11.30 41.14
N LEU A 303 29.94 -11.50 40.18
CA LEU A 303 31.15 -12.29 40.41
C LEU A 303 32.05 -11.65 41.48
N ILE A 304 32.26 -10.34 41.44
CA ILE A 304 32.99 -9.60 42.47
C ILE A 304 32.34 -9.82 43.85
N GLY A 305 31.00 -9.73 43.92
CA GLY A 305 30.23 -9.99 45.15
C GLY A 305 30.45 -11.40 45.69
N VAL A 306 30.42 -12.41 44.82
CA VAL A 306 30.67 -13.80 45.23
C VAL A 306 32.11 -13.97 45.78
N VAL A 307 33.09 -13.44 45.04
CA VAL A 307 34.50 -13.48 45.50
C VAL A 307 34.64 -12.77 46.85
N PHE A 308 34.03 -11.60 47.03
CA PHE A 308 34.06 -10.86 48.30
C PHE A 308 33.46 -11.68 49.46
N LEU A 309 32.28 -12.29 49.23
CA LEU A 309 31.62 -13.17 50.23
C LEU A 309 32.48 -14.40 50.52
N MET A 310 33.16 -14.97 49.54
CA MET A 310 34.06 -16.10 49.72
C MET A 310 35.29 -15.71 50.57
N VAL A 311 35.89 -14.52 50.33
CA VAL A 311 36.99 -13.99 51.15
C VAL A 311 36.50 -13.74 52.57
N LEU A 312 35.34 -13.17 52.78
CA LEU A 312 34.75 -12.99 54.12
C LEU A 312 34.55 -14.31 54.83
N TYR A 313 34.04 -15.33 54.11
CA TYR A 313 33.82 -16.67 54.66
C TYR A 313 35.12 -17.37 55.05
N LEU A 314 36.15 -17.34 54.18
CA LEU A 314 37.46 -17.94 54.44
C LEU A 314 38.19 -17.22 55.61
N ASN A 315 38.04 -15.91 55.72
CA ASN A 315 38.70 -15.10 56.76
C ASN A 315 37.81 -14.82 57.97
N ARG A 316 36.70 -15.58 58.13
CA ARG A 316 35.73 -15.41 59.20
C ARG A 316 36.33 -15.36 60.62
N GLY A 317 37.42 -16.13 60.83
CA GLY A 317 38.15 -16.17 62.12
C GLY A 317 38.88 -14.86 62.39
N GLY A 318 39.52 -14.29 61.39
CA GLY A 318 40.22 -13.01 61.47
C GLY A 318 39.25 -11.84 61.70
N ILE A 319 38.16 -11.87 60.94
CA ILE A 319 37.10 -10.84 61.03
C ILE A 319 36.43 -10.86 62.42
N LYS A 320 36.14 -12.01 62.97
CA LYS A 320 35.62 -12.13 64.36
C LYS A 320 36.56 -11.55 65.37
N ARG A 321 37.89 -11.84 65.27
CA ARG A 321 38.91 -11.28 66.14
C ARG A 321 38.95 -9.73 66.02
N TRP A 322 38.96 -9.23 64.80
CA TRP A 322 38.99 -7.81 64.53
C TRP A 322 37.75 -7.08 65.04
N LEU A 323 36.54 -7.65 64.85
CA LEU A 323 35.29 -7.12 65.39
C LEU A 323 35.27 -7.16 66.92
N ASN A 324 35.79 -8.20 67.55
CA ASN A 324 35.90 -8.27 68.99
C ASN A 324 36.87 -7.23 69.54
N ASN A 325 38.02 -7.03 68.90
CA ASN A 325 38.99 -5.98 69.28
C ASN A 325 38.37 -4.57 69.18
N ILE A 326 37.56 -4.29 68.10
CA ILE A 326 36.86 -3.01 67.97
C ILE A 326 35.81 -2.89 69.07
N ARG A 327 35.09 -3.97 69.37
CA ARG A 327 34.04 -3.97 70.42
C ARG A 327 34.68 -3.75 71.80
N GLU A 328 35.86 -4.34 72.10
CA GLU A 328 36.62 -4.07 73.32
C GLU A 328 37.10 -2.63 73.37
N ALA A 329 37.69 -2.11 72.30
CA ALA A 329 38.15 -0.72 72.21
C ALA A 329 37.00 0.28 72.40
N CYS A 330 35.81 0.01 71.84
CA CYS A 330 34.61 0.84 72.04
C CYS A 330 34.10 0.75 73.50
N ARG A 331 34.21 -0.43 74.14
CA ARG A 331 33.81 -0.62 75.54
C ARG A 331 34.76 0.12 76.46
N ASP A 332 36.08 0.02 76.24
CA ASP A 332 37.07 0.74 77.02
C ASP A 332 36.97 2.26 76.92
N GLN A 333 36.61 2.77 75.71
CA GLN A 333 36.32 4.19 75.58
C GLN A 333 35.02 4.58 76.32
N MET A 334 34.00 3.77 76.34
CA MET A 334 32.74 4.05 77.06
C MET A 334 32.98 3.99 78.59
N GLU A 335 33.80 3.05 79.11
CA GLU A 335 34.14 2.98 80.52
C GLU A 335 34.95 4.21 80.92
N VAL A 336 35.87 4.68 80.09
CA VAL A 336 36.65 5.93 80.36
C VAL A 336 35.71 7.16 80.38
N TYR A 337 34.67 7.20 79.53
CA TYR A 337 33.70 8.26 79.55
C TYR A 337 32.83 8.20 80.81
N HIS A 338 32.44 6.99 81.24
CA HIS A 338 31.62 6.80 82.44
C HIS A 338 32.44 7.17 83.71
N TYR A 339 33.67 6.78 83.79
CA TYR A 339 34.61 7.16 84.90
C TYR A 339 34.83 8.68 84.98
N ARG A 340 34.96 9.36 83.87
CA ARG A 340 35.12 10.82 83.82
C ARG A 340 33.83 11.51 84.27
N TYR A 341 32.64 10.98 83.94
CA TYR A 341 31.35 11.53 84.34
C TYR A 341 31.04 11.32 85.86
N GLU A 342 31.48 10.17 86.39
CA GLU A 342 31.38 9.91 87.80
C GLU A 342 32.37 10.80 88.62
N GLN A 343 33.55 11.05 88.13
CA GLN A 343 34.53 11.90 88.83
C GLN A 343 34.10 13.39 88.82
N ASP A 344 33.44 13.86 87.82
CA ASP A 344 32.93 15.22 87.75
C ASP A 344 31.56 15.36 88.57
N SER A 345 30.92 14.28 88.92
CA SER A 345 29.63 14.27 89.65
C SER A 345 29.79 13.90 91.16
N ASP A 346 31.01 13.61 91.64
CA ASP A 346 31.25 13.33 93.11
C ASP A 346 31.33 14.64 93.93
N PRO A 347 30.30 14.93 94.70
CA PRO A 347 30.24 16.18 95.54
C PRO A 347 31.29 16.28 96.58
N ARG A 348 32.16 15.22 96.78
CA ARG A 348 33.23 15.26 97.79
C ARG A 348 34.50 15.93 97.27
N LEU A 349 34.66 16.07 95.97
CA LEU A 349 35.85 16.73 95.35
C LEU A 349 35.64 18.24 95.14
N ALA A 350 34.46 18.76 95.35
CA ALA A 350 34.16 20.19 95.24
C ALA A 350 34.54 21.04 96.44
N ASN A 351 35.09 20.41 97.48
CA ASN A 351 35.50 21.12 98.73
C ASN A 351 36.99 21.19 99.02
N VAL A 352 37.81 20.95 98.05
CA VAL A 352 39.27 21.07 98.24
C VAL A 352 39.86 22.02 97.18
N ALA A 353 39.37 23.26 97.15
CA ALA A 353 40.02 24.37 96.45
C ALA A 353 39.65 25.67 97.18
N VAL A 354 40.33 25.95 98.28
CA VAL A 354 40.50 27.29 98.86
C VAL A 354 42.01 27.61 98.83
#